data_972a36e49a0a28e0aa2353e375b1b979
#
_entry.id   972a36e49a0a28e0aa2353e375b1b979
#
_cell.length_a   1.000
_cell.length_b   1.000
_cell.length_c   1.000
_cell.angle_alpha   90.00
_cell.angle_beta   90.00
_cell.angle_gamma   90.00
#
_symmetry.space_group_name_H-M   'P 1'
#
loop_
_entity.id
_entity.type
_entity.pdbx_description
1 polymer ?
#
loop_
_entity_poly.entity_id
_entity_poly.type
_entity_poly.pdbx_seq_one_letter_code
_entity_poly.pdbx_strand_id
1 'polypeptide(L)'
;MVRQYAGSDRASVPLVPGEDERTAMSHWLPNRIMQTAALICVGACLLVFWLVLNQPWLGMTLAPQAEPSAVRIVAVDSDGPARLVPVPSRLVAIGSDNGSRIELVAGDLVEEPDTLQTYAMAAQFMQRQTLLANMLRDKRVTLHVESERGPLEVIVTPTRRPVTDLPSSFWVQFITGMGSLLLGAWVLALRPQDLPTRLFAVAGAMIMISAYGAAVYSSRELAIDGGLIRVLSALNHIGALGFGAAMIALFLLYPRPLVQPRLLLALPAITVAWLAADILRLPEEQATGAQLPILTYMLVLVGAIGVQWFATRRDPRGRAALRWLGLSVIVGAGAFVVLIIAPILVNAAPVMQQGHAFGFFLLIYAG
;
A
#
# COMPACT_ATOMS: atom_id res chain seq x y z
N MET A 1 -35.37 50.39 65.74
CA MET A 1 -35.40 50.64 64.33
C MET A 1 -34.54 49.55 63.63
N VAL A 2 -35.23 48.53 63.15
CA VAL A 2 -34.61 47.31 62.59
C VAL A 2 -34.39 47.52 61.05
N ARG A 3 -33.21 47.28 60.50
CA ARG A 3 -32.98 47.15 59.09
C ARG A 3 -32.49 45.74 58.80
N GLN A 4 -33.38 44.94 58.24
CA GLN A 4 -33.06 43.70 57.50
C GLN A 4 -32.26 44.06 56.30
N TYR A 5 -31.15 43.33 56.06
CA TYR A 5 -30.54 43.18 54.74
C TYR A 5 -30.74 41.74 54.31
N ALA A 6 -31.55 41.57 53.24
CA ALA A 6 -31.76 40.33 52.53
C ALA A 6 -30.80 40.25 51.33
N GLY A 7 -30.47 39.06 50.98
CA GLY A 7 -30.06 38.74 49.62
C GLY A 7 -28.55 38.61 49.37
N SER A 8 -27.96 37.48 49.70
CA SER A 8 -26.72 37.04 49.03
C SER A 8 -27.07 36.16 47.84
N ASP A 9 -26.99 36.74 46.67
CA ASP A 9 -26.92 35.97 45.41
C ASP A 9 -25.75 34.98 45.50
N ARG A 10 -26.07 33.71 45.63
CA ARG A 10 -25.10 32.62 45.44
C ARG A 10 -24.90 32.51 43.91
N ALA A 11 -23.91 33.23 43.40
CA ALA A 11 -23.37 32.92 42.09
C ALA A 11 -22.99 31.44 42.06
N SER A 12 -23.62 30.66 41.22
CA SER A 12 -23.29 29.27 40.95
C SER A 12 -21.86 29.21 40.41
N VAL A 13 -20.91 28.82 41.25
CA VAL A 13 -19.55 28.49 40.84
C VAL A 13 -19.68 27.30 39.88
N PRO A 14 -19.20 27.39 38.64
CA PRO A 14 -19.21 26.24 37.76
C PRO A 14 -18.41 25.12 38.40
N LEU A 15 -19.01 23.95 38.58
CA LEU A 15 -18.37 22.74 39.05
C LEU A 15 -17.20 22.44 38.15
N VAL A 16 -15.97 22.67 38.62
CA VAL A 16 -14.75 22.20 37.97
C VAL A 16 -14.79 20.66 38.09
N PRO A 17 -14.67 19.92 36.97
CA PRO A 17 -14.66 18.45 37.01
C PRO A 17 -13.64 17.97 38.03
N GLY A 18 -14.03 17.04 38.93
CA GLY A 18 -13.15 16.49 39.95
C GLY A 18 -11.91 15.84 39.38
N GLU A 19 -10.85 15.71 40.16
CA GLU A 19 -9.61 15.04 39.72
C GLU A 19 -9.86 13.62 39.24
N ASP A 20 -10.84 12.92 39.79
CA ASP A 20 -11.25 11.56 39.36
C ASP A 20 -11.88 11.54 37.97
N GLU A 21 -12.69 12.53 37.61
CA GLU A 21 -13.24 12.64 36.22
C GLU A 21 -12.17 13.01 35.20
N ARG A 22 -11.19 13.83 35.56
CA ARG A 22 -10.06 14.18 34.70
C ARG A 22 -9.13 12.99 34.51
N THR A 23 -8.88 12.19 35.56
CA THR A 23 -8.08 10.97 35.45
C THR A 23 -8.80 9.88 34.64
N ALA A 24 -10.10 9.68 34.87
CA ALA A 24 -10.90 8.75 34.07
C ALA A 24 -10.91 9.14 32.58
N MET A 25 -11.09 10.44 32.27
CA MET A 25 -11.08 10.96 30.90
C MET A 25 -9.69 10.84 30.24
N SER A 26 -8.58 10.92 31.03
CA SER A 26 -7.21 10.79 30.50
C SER A 26 -6.85 9.38 30.04
N HIS A 27 -7.46 8.33 30.60
CA HIS A 27 -7.24 6.93 30.20
C HIS A 27 -8.22 6.46 29.11
N TRP A 28 -9.32 7.13 28.93
CA TRP A 28 -10.38 6.70 28.02
C TRP A 28 -10.03 6.93 26.54
N LEU A 29 -9.41 8.05 26.22
CA LEU A 29 -9.08 8.44 24.85
C LEU A 29 -7.99 7.55 24.22
N PRO A 30 -6.84 7.26 24.88
CA PRO A 30 -5.83 6.33 24.36
C PRO A 30 -6.39 4.94 24.08
N ASN A 31 -7.20 4.40 25.00
CA ASN A 31 -7.79 3.07 24.82
C ASN A 31 -8.74 3.03 23.61
N ARG A 32 -9.56 4.07 23.39
CA ARG A 32 -10.45 4.15 22.23
C ARG A 32 -9.68 4.25 20.92
N ILE A 33 -8.59 5.01 20.87
CA ILE A 33 -7.74 5.11 19.69
C ILE A 33 -7.21 3.71 19.31
N MET A 34 -6.65 3.00 20.29
CA MET A 34 -6.12 1.66 20.04
C MET A 34 -7.21 0.64 19.67
N GLN A 35 -8.37 0.68 20.33
CA GLN A 35 -9.50 -0.19 19.99
C GLN A 35 -10.00 0.06 18.57
N THR A 36 -10.14 1.34 18.18
CA THR A 36 -10.57 1.72 16.83
C THR A 36 -9.55 1.25 15.80
N ALA A 37 -8.26 1.49 16.04
CA ALA A 37 -7.20 1.03 15.14
C ALA A 37 -7.17 -0.51 15.02
N ALA A 38 -7.35 -1.23 16.12
CA ALA A 38 -7.42 -2.69 16.12
C ALA A 38 -8.64 -3.20 15.34
N LEU A 39 -9.81 -2.59 15.50
CA LEU A 39 -11.01 -2.94 14.74
C LEU A 39 -10.83 -2.70 13.24
N ILE A 40 -10.28 -1.55 12.85
CA ILE A 40 -9.95 -1.23 11.45
C ILE A 40 -8.95 -2.26 10.91
N CYS A 41 -7.90 -2.56 11.68
CA CYS A 41 -6.89 -3.53 11.30
C CYS A 41 -7.50 -4.92 11.06
N VAL A 42 -8.29 -5.42 12.01
CA VAL A 42 -8.97 -6.73 11.87
C VAL A 42 -9.89 -6.74 10.67
N GLY A 43 -10.72 -5.72 10.48
CA GLY A 43 -11.63 -5.62 9.33
C GLY A 43 -10.87 -5.60 7.99
N ALA A 44 -9.79 -4.83 7.90
CA ALA A 44 -8.95 -4.76 6.71
C ALA A 44 -8.21 -6.09 6.45
N CYS A 45 -7.67 -6.74 7.50
CA CYS A 45 -7.07 -8.07 7.38
C CYS A 45 -8.06 -9.10 6.84
N LEU A 46 -9.26 -9.16 7.41
CA LEU A 46 -10.30 -10.09 6.96
C LEU A 46 -10.67 -9.84 5.49
N LEU A 47 -10.79 -8.57 5.08
CA LEU A 47 -11.09 -8.20 3.70
C LEU A 47 -9.97 -8.65 2.75
N VAL A 48 -8.70 -8.37 3.09
CA VAL A 48 -7.53 -8.76 2.27
C VAL A 48 -7.46 -10.27 2.13
N PHE A 49 -7.57 -11.02 3.23
CA PHE A 49 -7.60 -12.49 3.17
C PHE A 49 -8.77 -13.00 2.34
N TRP A 50 -9.96 -12.43 2.51
CA TRP A 50 -11.11 -12.81 1.71
C TRP A 50 -10.87 -12.59 0.23
N LEU A 51 -10.31 -11.44 -0.17
CA LEU A 51 -10.01 -11.13 -1.57
C LEU A 51 -8.96 -12.08 -2.14
N VAL A 52 -7.90 -12.39 -1.41
CA VAL A 52 -6.77 -13.19 -1.90
C VAL A 52 -7.11 -14.68 -1.95
N LEU A 53 -7.77 -15.23 -0.92
CA LEU A 53 -8.10 -16.65 -0.85
C LEU A 53 -9.27 -17.05 -1.78
N ASN A 54 -10.09 -16.10 -2.24
CA ASN A 54 -11.13 -16.35 -3.24
C ASN A 54 -10.63 -16.17 -4.70
N GLN A 55 -9.32 -15.90 -4.92
CA GLN A 55 -8.75 -15.91 -6.26
C GLN A 55 -8.72 -17.34 -6.82
N PRO A 56 -8.95 -17.52 -8.13
CA PRO A 56 -8.74 -18.80 -8.79
C PRO A 56 -7.26 -19.21 -8.65
N TRP A 57 -7.05 -20.47 -8.29
CA TRP A 57 -5.72 -21.02 -8.06
C TRP A 57 -5.53 -22.30 -8.88
N LEU A 58 -4.38 -22.39 -9.56
CA LEU A 58 -3.98 -23.53 -10.38
C LEU A 58 -2.81 -24.30 -9.72
N GLY A 59 -2.10 -23.71 -8.80
CA GLY A 59 -0.95 -24.27 -8.13
C GLY A 59 0.32 -24.21 -8.97
N MET A 60 0.53 -23.13 -9.72
CA MET A 60 1.71 -22.92 -10.54
C MET A 60 2.48 -21.69 -10.11
N THR A 61 3.81 -21.78 -10.12
CA THR A 61 4.67 -20.60 -10.05
C THR A 61 5.04 -20.19 -11.48
N LEU A 62 4.62 -18.97 -11.85
CA LEU A 62 4.80 -18.43 -13.18
C LEU A 62 5.90 -17.37 -13.19
N ALA A 63 6.67 -17.32 -14.26
CA ALA A 63 7.68 -16.28 -14.48
C ALA A 63 7.57 -15.71 -15.90
N PRO A 64 7.69 -14.37 -16.06
CA PRO A 64 7.70 -13.76 -17.38
C PRO A 64 9.03 -14.07 -18.09
N GLN A 65 8.96 -14.29 -19.41
CA GLN A 65 10.10 -14.34 -20.30
C GLN A 65 9.94 -13.24 -21.36
N ALA A 66 10.93 -12.37 -21.46
CA ALA A 66 10.85 -11.21 -22.35
C ALA A 66 11.00 -11.60 -23.84
N GLU A 67 11.98 -12.44 -24.15
CA GLU A 67 12.28 -12.84 -25.54
C GLU A 67 12.44 -14.37 -25.66
N PRO A 68 11.57 -15.03 -26.43
CA PRO A 68 10.29 -14.53 -26.93
C PRO A 68 9.31 -14.26 -25.77
N SER A 69 8.40 -13.27 -25.94
CA SER A 69 7.40 -12.96 -24.92
C SER A 69 6.57 -14.19 -24.60
N ALA A 70 6.73 -14.71 -23.39
CA ALA A 70 6.11 -15.96 -22.97
C ALA A 70 5.91 -15.99 -21.44
N VAL A 71 5.07 -16.92 -21.00
CA VAL A 71 4.88 -17.28 -19.59
C VAL A 71 5.51 -18.64 -19.34
N ARG A 72 6.51 -18.69 -18.46
CA ARG A 72 7.17 -19.93 -18.05
C ARG A 72 6.55 -20.46 -16.76
N ILE A 73 6.35 -21.78 -16.72
CA ILE A 73 6.01 -22.52 -15.50
C ILE A 73 7.33 -22.96 -14.88
N VAL A 74 7.67 -22.40 -13.71
CA VAL A 74 8.95 -22.67 -13.03
C VAL A 74 8.80 -23.67 -11.89
N ALA A 75 7.59 -23.79 -11.32
CA ALA A 75 7.25 -24.80 -10.33
C ALA A 75 5.76 -25.11 -10.38
N VAL A 76 5.37 -26.26 -9.86
CA VAL A 76 3.99 -26.71 -9.70
C VAL A 76 3.83 -27.32 -8.32
N ASP A 77 2.77 -26.98 -7.64
CA ASP A 77 2.41 -27.56 -6.35
C ASP A 77 1.97 -29.04 -6.53
N SER A 78 2.52 -29.93 -5.73
CA SER A 78 2.20 -31.36 -5.78
C SER A 78 0.73 -31.68 -5.53
N ASP A 79 0.06 -30.85 -4.75
CA ASP A 79 -1.36 -30.99 -4.40
C ASP A 79 -2.25 -30.02 -5.20
N GLY A 80 -1.63 -29.23 -6.10
CA GLY A 80 -2.31 -28.23 -6.92
C GLY A 80 -3.08 -28.84 -8.11
N PRO A 81 -4.06 -28.10 -8.66
CA PRO A 81 -4.82 -28.53 -9.85
C PRO A 81 -3.93 -28.83 -11.04
N ALA A 82 -2.86 -28.09 -11.24
CA ALA A 82 -1.92 -28.24 -12.37
C ALA A 82 -0.77 -29.23 -12.10
N ARG A 83 -0.86 -30.11 -11.10
CA ARG A 83 0.22 -31.02 -10.68
C ARG A 83 0.74 -31.98 -11.79
N LEU A 84 -0.02 -32.16 -12.85
CA LEU A 84 0.38 -33.00 -13.99
C LEU A 84 1.15 -32.25 -15.07
N VAL A 85 1.28 -30.92 -14.94
CA VAL A 85 2.04 -30.10 -15.88
C VAL A 85 3.53 -30.32 -15.68
N PRO A 86 4.29 -30.69 -16.73
CA PRO A 86 5.74 -30.88 -16.63
C PRO A 86 6.45 -29.55 -16.36
N VAL A 87 7.54 -29.62 -15.58
CA VAL A 87 8.39 -28.47 -15.23
C VAL A 87 9.83 -28.80 -15.60
N PRO A 88 10.58 -27.89 -16.27
CA PRO A 88 10.13 -26.60 -16.79
C PRO A 88 9.29 -26.70 -18.07
N SER A 89 8.38 -25.75 -18.26
CA SER A 89 7.56 -25.67 -19.47
C SER A 89 7.08 -24.24 -19.73
N ARG A 90 6.50 -24.02 -20.90
CA ARG A 90 5.93 -22.73 -21.28
C ARG A 90 4.39 -22.83 -21.32
N LEU A 91 3.70 -21.96 -20.64
CA LEU A 91 2.26 -21.82 -20.72
C LEU A 91 1.92 -20.90 -21.90
N VAL A 92 1.45 -21.50 -23.00
CA VAL A 92 1.21 -20.80 -24.27
C VAL A 92 -0.15 -20.11 -24.28
N ALA A 93 -1.18 -20.82 -23.82
CA ALA A 93 -2.54 -20.30 -23.80
C ALA A 93 -3.39 -20.96 -22.73
N ILE A 94 -4.49 -20.30 -22.40
CA ILE A 94 -5.57 -20.86 -21.59
C ILE A 94 -6.82 -20.96 -22.46
N GLY A 95 -7.48 -22.11 -22.42
CA GLY A 95 -8.76 -22.39 -23.06
C GLY A 95 -9.86 -22.58 -22.03
N SER A 96 -11.08 -22.27 -22.43
CA SER A 96 -12.30 -22.50 -21.66
C SER A 96 -13.13 -23.62 -22.30
N ASP A 97 -14.04 -24.23 -21.55
CA ASP A 97 -14.97 -25.27 -22.03
C ASP A 97 -15.85 -24.81 -23.22
N ASN A 98 -16.03 -23.49 -23.40
CA ASN A 98 -16.81 -22.94 -24.52
C ASN A 98 -16.01 -22.80 -25.84
N GLY A 99 -14.74 -23.27 -25.87
CA GLY A 99 -13.86 -23.17 -27.00
C GLY A 99 -13.10 -21.85 -27.16
N SER A 100 -13.30 -20.90 -26.24
CA SER A 100 -12.51 -19.68 -26.20
C SER A 100 -11.08 -20.00 -25.78
N ARG A 101 -10.08 -19.34 -26.44
CA ARG A 101 -8.66 -19.48 -26.14
C ARG A 101 -8.00 -18.13 -26.09
N ILE A 102 -7.17 -17.90 -25.07
CA ILE A 102 -6.36 -16.69 -24.92
C ILE A 102 -4.89 -17.08 -24.87
N GLU A 103 -4.11 -16.57 -25.81
CA GLU A 103 -2.65 -16.70 -25.79
C GLU A 103 -2.06 -15.81 -24.71
N LEU A 104 -1.11 -16.34 -23.95
CA LEU A 104 -0.45 -15.65 -22.86
C LEU A 104 0.84 -14.97 -23.32
N VAL A 105 1.08 -13.81 -22.78
CA VAL A 105 2.29 -13.02 -23.01
C VAL A 105 2.92 -12.63 -21.69
N ALA A 106 4.22 -12.32 -21.67
CA ALA A 106 4.92 -11.90 -20.46
C ALA A 106 4.24 -10.72 -19.74
N GLY A 107 3.60 -9.82 -20.51
CA GLY A 107 2.84 -8.69 -19.98
C GLY A 107 1.63 -9.06 -19.11
N ASP A 108 1.10 -10.29 -19.20
CA ASP A 108 0.00 -10.74 -18.35
C ASP A 108 0.44 -10.92 -16.88
N LEU A 109 1.75 -11.08 -16.65
CA LEU A 109 2.35 -11.24 -15.32
C LEU A 109 2.91 -9.94 -14.72
N VAL A 110 2.63 -8.78 -15.31
CA VAL A 110 3.05 -7.49 -14.72
C VAL A 110 2.52 -7.40 -13.29
N GLU A 111 3.42 -7.32 -12.32
CA GLU A 111 3.09 -7.29 -10.91
C GLU A 111 2.32 -6.01 -10.56
N GLU A 112 2.86 -4.86 -10.96
CA GLU A 112 2.36 -3.54 -10.63
C GLU A 112 1.84 -2.81 -11.87
N PRO A 113 0.56 -2.50 -11.97
CA PRO A 113 -0.02 -1.81 -13.14
C PRO A 113 0.62 -0.45 -13.40
N ASP A 114 1.09 0.23 -12.36
CA ASP A 114 1.68 1.57 -12.42
C ASP A 114 3.08 1.59 -13.06
N THR A 115 3.63 0.41 -13.40
CA THR A 115 4.88 0.28 -14.17
C THR A 115 4.65 0.30 -15.67
N LEU A 116 3.39 0.21 -16.13
CA LEU A 116 3.05 0.26 -17.53
C LEU A 116 3.24 1.68 -18.08
N GLN A 117 3.89 1.81 -19.22
CA GLN A 117 4.32 3.10 -19.74
C GLN A 117 3.15 4.00 -20.13
N THR A 118 2.15 3.46 -20.82
CA THR A 118 1.05 4.25 -21.36
C THR A 118 -0.30 3.85 -20.77
N TYR A 119 -1.24 4.80 -20.72
CA TYR A 119 -2.63 4.52 -20.34
C TYR A 119 -3.33 3.51 -21.25
N ALA A 120 -2.92 3.43 -22.52
CA ALA A 120 -3.43 2.42 -23.45
C ALA A 120 -2.98 1.02 -23.05
N MET A 121 -1.69 0.84 -22.74
CA MET A 121 -1.14 -0.44 -22.23
C MET A 121 -1.83 -0.87 -20.94
N ALA A 122 -2.03 0.05 -20.02
CA ALA A 122 -2.74 -0.23 -18.76
C ALA A 122 -4.20 -0.64 -19.01
N ALA A 123 -4.91 0.05 -19.89
CA ALA A 123 -6.28 -0.30 -20.24
C ALA A 123 -6.35 -1.69 -20.90
N GLN A 124 -5.43 -2.01 -21.80
CA GLN A 124 -5.32 -3.32 -22.42
C GLN A 124 -5.00 -4.40 -21.37
N PHE A 125 -4.06 -4.15 -20.48
CA PHE A 125 -3.73 -5.05 -19.38
C PHE A 125 -4.96 -5.35 -18.51
N MET A 126 -5.68 -4.32 -18.05
CA MET A 126 -6.90 -4.49 -17.25
C MET A 126 -7.98 -5.30 -17.97
N GLN A 127 -8.15 -5.07 -19.29
CA GLN A 127 -9.10 -5.84 -20.10
C GLN A 127 -8.68 -7.31 -20.19
N ARG A 128 -7.40 -7.59 -20.47
CA ARG A 128 -6.85 -8.95 -20.55
C ARG A 128 -6.99 -9.67 -19.21
N GLN A 129 -6.68 -9.00 -18.10
CA GLN A 129 -6.85 -9.55 -16.75
C GLN A 129 -8.30 -9.95 -16.48
N THR A 130 -9.28 -9.12 -16.88
CA THR A 130 -10.70 -9.48 -16.76
C THR A 130 -11.06 -10.72 -17.59
N LEU A 131 -10.58 -10.79 -18.84
CA LEU A 131 -10.85 -11.94 -19.71
C LEU A 131 -10.24 -13.23 -19.13
N LEU A 132 -8.99 -13.19 -18.70
CA LEU A 132 -8.30 -14.33 -18.08
C LEU A 132 -8.97 -14.73 -16.75
N ALA A 133 -9.32 -13.77 -15.91
CA ALA A 133 -10.00 -14.04 -14.64
C ALA A 133 -11.39 -14.69 -14.84
N ASN A 134 -12.11 -14.31 -15.89
CA ASN A 134 -13.39 -14.94 -16.22
C ASN A 134 -13.19 -16.38 -16.67
N MET A 135 -12.19 -16.66 -17.51
CA MET A 135 -11.86 -18.04 -17.91
C MET A 135 -11.46 -18.91 -16.70
N LEU A 136 -10.66 -18.36 -15.78
CA LEU A 136 -10.21 -19.08 -14.58
C LEU A 136 -11.35 -19.37 -13.59
N ARG A 137 -12.52 -18.76 -13.75
CA ARG A 137 -13.74 -19.07 -12.96
C ARG A 137 -14.57 -20.21 -13.57
N ASP A 138 -14.24 -20.66 -14.76
CA ASP A 138 -14.91 -21.80 -15.36
C ASP A 138 -14.61 -23.08 -14.57
N LYS A 139 -15.54 -24.05 -14.65
CA LYS A 139 -15.38 -25.33 -13.95
C LYS A 139 -14.16 -26.11 -14.44
N ARG A 140 -13.84 -25.99 -15.72
CA ARG A 140 -12.68 -26.63 -16.32
C ARG A 140 -11.97 -25.64 -17.22
N VAL A 141 -10.65 -25.64 -17.13
CA VAL A 141 -9.76 -24.81 -17.92
C VAL A 141 -8.74 -25.71 -18.60
N THR A 142 -8.52 -25.50 -19.87
CA THR A 142 -7.49 -26.21 -20.64
C THR A 142 -6.22 -25.38 -20.67
N LEU A 143 -5.14 -25.90 -20.13
CA LEU A 143 -3.80 -25.32 -20.20
C LEU A 143 -3.10 -25.85 -21.45
N HIS A 144 -2.76 -24.96 -22.38
CA HIS A 144 -1.94 -25.30 -23.54
C HIS A 144 -0.47 -25.05 -23.17
N VAL A 145 0.27 -26.12 -23.00
CA VAL A 145 1.63 -26.11 -22.48
C VAL A 145 2.59 -26.61 -23.56
N GLU A 146 3.71 -25.96 -23.68
CA GLU A 146 4.83 -26.43 -24.50
C GLU A 146 5.97 -26.91 -23.62
N SER A 147 6.26 -28.19 -23.64
CA SER A 147 7.34 -28.83 -22.89
C SER A 147 8.45 -29.33 -23.79
N GLU A 148 9.56 -29.79 -23.24
CA GLU A 148 10.65 -30.45 -24.02
C GLU A 148 10.18 -31.66 -24.80
N ARG A 149 9.08 -32.29 -24.40
CA ARG A 149 8.48 -33.46 -25.13
C ARG A 149 7.46 -33.05 -26.18
N GLY A 150 7.27 -31.76 -26.40
CA GLY A 150 6.30 -31.19 -27.34
C GLY A 150 5.08 -30.56 -26.68
N PRO A 151 4.09 -30.12 -27.50
CA PRO A 151 2.87 -29.49 -27.01
C PRO A 151 2.01 -30.50 -26.25
N LEU A 152 1.38 -30.02 -25.15
CA LEU A 152 0.53 -30.79 -24.28
C LEU A 152 -0.68 -29.95 -23.86
N GLU A 153 -1.85 -30.58 -23.83
CA GLU A 153 -3.07 -29.98 -23.25
C GLU A 153 -3.41 -30.66 -21.96
N VAL A 154 -3.55 -29.85 -20.88
CA VAL A 154 -3.88 -30.33 -19.54
C VAL A 154 -5.18 -29.67 -19.10
N ILE A 155 -6.21 -30.48 -18.86
CA ILE A 155 -7.47 -29.97 -18.32
C ILE A 155 -7.37 -29.94 -16.80
N VAL A 156 -7.61 -28.76 -16.22
CA VAL A 156 -7.55 -28.50 -14.78
C VAL A 156 -8.84 -27.89 -14.27
N THR A 157 -9.14 -28.11 -13.01
CA THR A 157 -10.25 -27.47 -12.30
C THR A 157 -9.67 -26.49 -11.30
N PRO A 158 -9.76 -25.16 -11.55
CA PRO A 158 -9.26 -24.17 -10.62
C PRO A 158 -9.93 -24.32 -9.26
N THR A 159 -9.18 -24.13 -8.18
CA THR A 159 -9.66 -24.20 -6.80
C THR A 159 -9.48 -22.86 -6.09
N ARG A 160 -9.90 -22.78 -4.83
CA ARG A 160 -9.58 -21.64 -3.97
C ARG A 160 -8.14 -21.71 -3.53
N ARG A 161 -7.49 -20.57 -3.44
CA ARG A 161 -6.09 -20.48 -3.06
C ARG A 161 -5.87 -20.84 -1.60
N PRO A 162 -4.96 -21.76 -1.26
CA PRO A 162 -4.59 -22.05 0.12
C PRO A 162 -3.70 -20.92 0.69
N VAL A 163 -3.76 -20.70 2.00
CA VAL A 163 -2.93 -19.68 2.69
C VAL A 163 -1.43 -19.99 2.54
N THR A 164 -1.08 -21.26 2.45
CA THR A 164 0.31 -21.74 2.33
C THR A 164 0.96 -21.37 0.99
N ASP A 165 0.16 -21.05 -0.04
CA ASP A 165 0.65 -20.66 -1.36
C ASP A 165 0.83 -19.14 -1.51
N LEU A 166 0.58 -18.36 -0.47
CA LEU A 166 0.77 -16.92 -0.52
C LEU A 166 2.28 -16.58 -0.58
N PRO A 167 2.70 -15.76 -1.57
CA PRO A 167 4.12 -15.43 -1.76
C PRO A 167 4.66 -14.60 -0.58
N SER A 168 5.99 -14.65 -0.41
CA SER A 168 6.66 -13.85 0.63
C SER A 168 6.40 -12.34 0.51
N SER A 169 6.25 -11.82 -0.71
CA SER A 169 5.89 -10.42 -0.97
C SER A 169 4.54 -10.04 -0.36
N PHE A 170 3.54 -10.93 -0.42
CA PHE A 170 2.27 -10.73 0.27
C PHE A 170 2.45 -10.51 1.77
N TRP A 171 3.22 -11.39 2.42
CA TRP A 171 3.43 -11.31 3.87
C TRP A 171 4.19 -10.05 4.27
N VAL A 172 5.19 -9.64 3.48
CA VAL A 172 5.90 -8.37 3.71
C VAL A 172 4.94 -7.19 3.65
N GLN A 173 4.11 -7.09 2.61
CA GLN A 173 3.12 -6.02 2.46
C GLN A 173 2.08 -6.06 3.59
N PHE A 174 1.58 -7.24 3.91
CA PHE A 174 0.57 -7.44 4.94
C PHE A 174 1.08 -7.00 6.32
N ILE A 175 2.28 -7.46 6.72
CA ILE A 175 2.89 -7.10 8.01
C ILE A 175 3.24 -5.60 8.03
N THR A 176 3.72 -5.04 6.91
CA THR A 176 4.01 -3.62 6.80
C THR A 176 2.77 -2.77 7.00
N GLY A 177 1.67 -3.10 6.33
CA GLY A 177 0.41 -2.37 6.47
C GLY A 177 -0.15 -2.43 7.90
N MET A 178 -0.22 -3.63 8.48
CA MET A 178 -0.69 -3.84 9.85
C MET A 178 0.20 -3.10 10.86
N GLY A 179 1.51 -3.29 10.77
CA GLY A 179 2.48 -2.71 11.69
C GLY A 179 2.45 -1.18 11.65
N SER A 180 2.40 -0.60 10.45
CA SER A 180 2.36 0.86 10.27
C SER A 180 1.12 1.50 10.88
N LEU A 181 -0.06 0.90 10.68
CA LEU A 181 -1.30 1.39 11.30
C LEU A 181 -1.23 1.32 12.82
N LEU A 182 -0.86 0.15 13.37
CA LEU A 182 -0.88 -0.07 14.82
C LEU A 182 0.18 0.77 15.54
N LEU A 183 1.39 0.90 15.00
CA LEU A 183 2.44 1.75 15.55
C LEU A 183 2.08 3.24 15.44
N GLY A 184 1.51 3.67 14.32
CA GLY A 184 0.98 5.03 14.16
C GLY A 184 -0.11 5.36 15.17
N ALA A 185 -1.05 4.45 15.38
CA ALA A 185 -2.12 4.59 16.38
C ALA A 185 -1.58 4.59 17.82
N TRP A 186 -0.58 3.76 18.11
CA TRP A 186 0.07 3.74 19.41
C TRP A 186 0.76 5.06 19.72
N VAL A 187 1.53 5.61 18.80
CA VAL A 187 2.16 6.94 18.96
C VAL A 187 1.10 8.03 19.16
N LEU A 188 0.01 7.99 18.40
CA LEU A 188 -1.12 8.91 18.58
C LEU A 188 -1.76 8.77 19.97
N ALA A 189 -1.93 7.55 20.48
CA ALA A 189 -2.51 7.29 21.79
C ALA A 189 -1.67 7.89 22.93
N LEU A 190 -0.34 7.96 22.76
CA LEU A 190 0.55 8.58 23.76
C LEU A 190 0.35 10.10 23.85
N ARG A 191 0.08 10.78 22.72
CA ARG A 191 -0.08 12.25 22.65
C ARG A 191 -1.16 12.65 21.66
N PRO A 192 -2.45 12.40 21.95
CA PRO A 192 -3.53 12.55 20.97
C PRO A 192 -3.82 14.01 20.60
N GLN A 193 -3.33 14.97 21.35
CA GLN A 193 -3.52 16.40 21.06
C GLN A 193 -2.42 16.99 20.17
N ASP A 194 -1.28 16.32 20.03
CA ASP A 194 -0.15 16.82 19.26
C ASP A 194 -0.38 16.59 17.76
N LEU A 195 -0.26 17.64 16.97
CA LEU A 195 -0.44 17.54 15.51
C LEU A 195 0.61 16.63 14.84
N PRO A 196 1.89 16.63 15.20
CA PRO A 196 2.87 15.69 14.68
C PRO A 196 2.48 14.22 14.86
N THR A 197 1.96 13.83 16.05
CA THR A 197 1.55 12.44 16.31
C THR A 197 0.33 12.05 15.48
N ARG A 198 -0.59 12.98 15.22
CA ARG A 198 -1.72 12.77 14.30
C ARG A 198 -1.25 12.56 12.87
N LEU A 199 -0.30 13.35 12.40
CA LEU A 199 0.28 13.20 11.06
C LEU A 199 1.02 11.87 10.91
N PHE A 200 1.75 11.44 11.95
CA PHE A 200 2.41 10.15 11.96
C PHE A 200 1.41 8.98 11.91
N ALA A 201 0.30 9.08 12.64
CA ALA A 201 -0.78 8.09 12.58
C ALA A 201 -1.47 8.07 11.20
N VAL A 202 -1.70 9.23 10.59
CA VAL A 202 -2.21 9.32 9.22
C VAL A 202 -1.24 8.65 8.25
N ALA A 203 0.07 8.90 8.36
CA ALA A 203 1.07 8.25 7.53
C ALA A 203 1.01 6.72 7.66
N GLY A 204 0.86 6.19 8.89
CA GLY A 204 0.70 4.75 9.13
C GLY A 204 -0.56 4.16 8.48
N ALA A 205 -1.68 4.86 8.57
CA ALA A 205 -2.92 4.45 7.91
C ALA A 205 -2.80 4.47 6.38
N MET A 206 -2.11 5.47 5.82
CA MET A 206 -1.89 5.59 4.38
C MET A 206 -0.98 4.46 3.84
N ILE A 207 0.07 4.08 4.58
CA ILE A 207 0.89 2.90 4.22
C ILE A 207 0.05 1.61 4.27
N MET A 208 -0.83 1.45 5.25
CA MET A 208 -1.71 0.27 5.28
C MET A 208 -2.61 0.21 4.04
N ILE A 209 -3.22 1.33 3.65
CA ILE A 209 -4.07 1.40 2.45
C ILE A 209 -3.26 1.03 1.20
N SER A 210 -2.07 1.60 1.04
CA SER A 210 -1.17 1.31 -0.07
C SER A 210 -0.74 -0.16 -0.10
N ALA A 211 -0.19 -0.66 1.00
CA ALA A 211 0.34 -2.02 1.10
C ALA A 211 -0.75 -3.09 0.91
N TYR A 212 -1.95 -2.88 1.44
CA TYR A 212 -3.04 -3.85 1.32
C TYR A 212 -3.66 -3.87 -0.09
N GLY A 213 -3.75 -2.72 -0.75
CA GLY A 213 -4.09 -2.66 -2.17
C GLY A 213 -3.12 -3.47 -3.01
N ALA A 214 -1.82 -3.20 -2.84
CA ALA A 214 -0.74 -3.89 -3.55
C ALA A 214 -0.72 -5.40 -3.22
N ALA A 215 -0.85 -5.80 -1.96
CA ALA A 215 -0.80 -7.20 -1.55
C ALA A 215 -1.82 -8.08 -2.27
N VAL A 216 -3.00 -7.57 -2.58
CA VAL A 216 -4.05 -8.35 -3.25
C VAL A 216 -3.73 -8.56 -4.73
N TYR A 217 -3.35 -7.50 -5.47
CA TYR A 217 -3.15 -7.67 -6.92
C TYR A 217 -1.74 -8.19 -7.28
N SER A 218 -0.71 -7.88 -6.48
CA SER A 218 0.65 -8.36 -6.76
C SER A 218 0.86 -9.84 -6.40
N SER A 219 0.02 -10.39 -5.52
CA SER A 219 0.09 -11.79 -5.12
C SER A 219 -0.70 -12.73 -6.00
N ARG A 220 -1.43 -12.26 -7.02
CA ARG A 220 -2.19 -13.12 -7.92
C ARG A 220 -1.29 -14.13 -8.62
N GLU A 221 -1.79 -15.34 -8.85
CA GLU A 221 -1.04 -16.35 -9.58
C GLU A 221 -0.94 -16.01 -11.09
N LEU A 222 -2.08 -15.70 -11.73
CA LEU A 222 -2.13 -15.30 -13.12
C LEU A 222 -3.00 -14.08 -13.34
N ALA A 223 -4.28 -14.14 -12.97
CA ALA A 223 -5.22 -13.06 -13.23
C ALA A 223 -6.30 -12.91 -12.14
N ILE A 224 -6.67 -11.67 -11.91
CA ILE A 224 -7.89 -11.27 -11.18
C ILE A 224 -8.64 -10.23 -12.01
N ASP A 225 -9.88 -9.93 -11.64
CA ASP A 225 -10.69 -8.94 -12.36
C ASP A 225 -9.98 -7.58 -12.50
N GLY A 226 -9.89 -7.07 -13.72
CA GLY A 226 -9.20 -5.82 -14.02
C GLY A 226 -9.86 -4.58 -13.39
N GLY A 227 -11.17 -4.63 -13.14
CA GLY A 227 -11.87 -3.60 -12.39
C GLY A 227 -11.41 -3.58 -10.92
N LEU A 228 -11.24 -4.74 -10.31
CA LEU A 228 -10.67 -4.88 -8.97
C LEU A 228 -9.24 -4.36 -8.91
N ILE A 229 -8.38 -4.76 -9.88
CA ILE A 229 -7.00 -4.24 -9.96
C ILE A 229 -7.01 -2.71 -10.03
N ARG A 230 -7.87 -2.12 -10.84
CA ARG A 230 -7.97 -0.65 -10.98
C ARG A 230 -8.30 0.05 -9.64
N VAL A 231 -9.26 -0.49 -8.89
CA VAL A 231 -9.63 0.07 -7.57
C VAL A 231 -8.47 -0.07 -6.59
N LEU A 232 -7.83 -1.24 -6.55
CA LEU A 232 -6.72 -1.51 -5.63
C LEU A 232 -5.47 -0.70 -5.97
N SER A 233 -5.15 -0.53 -7.26
CA SER A 233 -4.06 0.35 -7.71
C SER A 233 -4.33 1.82 -7.36
N ALA A 234 -5.57 2.31 -7.53
CA ALA A 234 -5.95 3.64 -7.08
C ALA A 234 -5.79 3.81 -5.56
N LEU A 235 -6.18 2.82 -4.76
CA LEU A 235 -5.97 2.83 -3.30
C LEU A 235 -4.48 2.82 -2.94
N ASN A 236 -3.68 2.02 -3.65
CA ASN A 236 -2.23 2.02 -3.48
C ASN A 236 -1.65 3.42 -3.72
N HIS A 237 -2.05 4.08 -4.79
CA HIS A 237 -1.60 5.43 -5.15
C HIS A 237 -2.03 6.49 -4.13
N ILE A 238 -3.30 6.48 -3.73
CA ILE A 238 -3.83 7.36 -2.68
C ILE A 238 -3.03 7.17 -1.39
N GLY A 239 -2.76 5.92 -1.02
CA GLY A 239 -1.97 5.59 0.16
C GLY A 239 -0.53 6.10 0.07
N ALA A 240 0.16 5.87 -1.05
CA ALA A 240 1.54 6.31 -1.26
C ALA A 240 1.69 7.84 -1.21
N LEU A 241 0.82 8.57 -1.92
CA LEU A 241 0.83 10.04 -1.92
C LEU A 241 0.36 10.61 -0.58
N GLY A 242 -0.65 10.00 0.04
CA GLY A 242 -1.11 10.40 1.37
C GLY A 242 -0.03 10.22 2.45
N PHE A 243 0.74 9.13 2.39
CA PHE A 243 1.92 8.93 3.23
C PHE A 243 2.94 10.03 3.02
N GLY A 244 3.32 10.31 1.77
CA GLY A 244 4.29 11.37 1.44
C GLY A 244 3.84 12.73 1.96
N ALA A 245 2.59 13.11 1.72
CA ALA A 245 2.02 14.37 2.21
C ALA A 245 2.03 14.47 3.75
N ALA A 246 1.62 13.41 4.44
CA ALA A 246 1.59 13.37 5.91
C ALA A 246 3.00 13.46 6.50
N MET A 247 3.99 12.77 5.93
CA MET A 247 5.37 12.81 6.39
C MET A 247 6.04 14.17 6.11
N ILE A 248 5.79 14.78 4.95
CA ILE A 248 6.25 16.16 4.66
C ILE A 248 5.67 17.12 5.70
N ALA A 249 4.36 17.06 5.94
CA ALA A 249 3.70 17.89 6.96
C ALA A 249 4.29 17.67 8.35
N LEU A 250 4.59 16.43 8.71
CA LEU A 250 5.22 16.08 9.98
C LEU A 250 6.59 16.76 10.10
N PHE A 251 7.48 16.61 9.12
CA PHE A 251 8.82 17.20 9.20
C PHE A 251 8.83 18.72 9.02
N LEU A 252 7.79 19.33 8.46
CA LEU A 252 7.63 20.78 8.50
C LEU A 252 7.20 21.32 9.88
N LEU A 253 6.69 20.45 10.77
CA LEU A 253 6.26 20.82 12.12
C LEU A 253 7.16 20.29 13.23
N TYR A 254 7.87 19.19 13.02
CA TYR A 254 8.61 18.49 14.07
C TYR A 254 10.07 18.24 13.66
N PRO A 255 11.03 18.42 14.56
CA PRO A 255 10.90 18.85 15.97
C PRO A 255 10.66 20.35 16.18
N ARG A 256 10.83 21.18 15.16
CA ARG A 256 10.52 22.62 15.20
C ARG A 256 9.50 23.00 14.15
N PRO A 257 8.49 23.82 14.45
CA PRO A 257 7.56 24.32 13.45
C PRO A 257 8.31 25.27 12.50
N LEU A 258 8.47 24.86 11.24
CA LEU A 258 9.09 25.66 10.16
C LEU A 258 8.05 26.49 9.42
N VAL A 259 6.80 26.05 9.42
CA VAL A 259 5.68 26.69 8.72
C VAL A 259 4.46 26.80 9.60
N GLN A 260 3.56 27.71 9.25
CA GLN A 260 2.26 27.78 9.91
C GLN A 260 1.40 26.56 9.53
N PRO A 261 0.67 25.93 10.49
CA PRO A 261 -0.14 24.75 10.22
C PRO A 261 -1.16 24.92 9.07
N ARG A 262 -1.65 26.13 8.84
CA ARG A 262 -2.61 26.43 7.75
C ARG A 262 -2.01 26.19 6.36
N LEU A 263 -0.71 26.40 6.19
CA LEU A 263 -0.03 26.18 4.91
C LEU A 263 0.04 24.69 4.56
N LEU A 264 -0.04 23.80 5.57
CA LEU A 264 -0.04 22.34 5.32
C LEU A 264 -1.28 21.87 4.57
N LEU A 265 -2.38 22.65 4.55
CA LEU A 265 -3.56 22.35 3.73
C LEU A 265 -3.27 22.35 2.23
N ALA A 266 -2.17 22.96 1.81
CA ALA A 266 -1.72 22.89 0.41
C ALA A 266 -1.33 21.43 0.01
N LEU A 267 -0.78 20.63 0.93
CA LEU A 267 -0.34 19.27 0.62
C LEU A 267 -1.52 18.36 0.18
N PRO A 268 -2.60 18.19 0.96
CA PRO A 268 -3.74 17.40 0.50
C PRO A 268 -4.38 18.00 -0.75
N ALA A 269 -4.42 19.32 -0.91
CA ALA A 269 -4.95 19.96 -2.13
C ALA A 269 -4.10 19.59 -3.36
N ILE A 270 -2.77 19.65 -3.27
CA ILE A 270 -1.86 19.23 -4.34
C ILE A 270 -2.02 17.73 -4.62
N THR A 271 -2.12 16.90 -3.57
CA THR A 271 -2.34 15.45 -3.70
C THR A 271 -3.63 15.17 -4.50
N VAL A 272 -4.73 15.81 -4.11
CA VAL A 272 -6.03 15.62 -4.80
C VAL A 272 -5.96 16.13 -6.26
N ALA A 273 -5.32 17.28 -6.50
CA ALA A 273 -5.16 17.80 -7.84
C ALA A 273 -4.35 16.86 -8.74
N TRP A 274 -3.28 16.25 -8.20
CA TRP A 274 -2.47 15.30 -8.94
C TRP A 274 -3.22 13.97 -9.21
N LEU A 275 -3.89 13.42 -8.21
CA LEU A 275 -4.73 12.24 -8.39
C LEU A 275 -5.83 12.48 -9.43
N ALA A 276 -6.44 13.68 -9.42
CA ALA A 276 -7.41 14.06 -10.43
C ALA A 276 -6.78 14.15 -11.82
N ALA A 277 -5.58 14.71 -11.95
CA ALA A 277 -4.86 14.80 -13.22
C ALA A 277 -4.55 13.40 -13.79
N ASP A 278 -4.11 12.45 -12.94
CA ASP A 278 -3.85 11.07 -13.34
C ASP A 278 -5.14 10.34 -13.77
N ILE A 279 -6.22 10.47 -13.01
CA ILE A 279 -7.54 9.90 -13.36
C ILE A 279 -8.05 10.47 -14.68
N LEU A 280 -7.84 11.76 -14.92
CA LEU A 280 -8.22 12.45 -16.17
C LEU A 280 -7.22 12.18 -17.30
N ARG A 281 -6.14 11.43 -17.05
CA ARG A 281 -5.10 11.09 -18.02
C ARG A 281 -4.43 12.31 -18.65
N LEU A 282 -4.19 13.35 -17.83
CA LEU A 282 -3.52 14.58 -18.29
C LEU A 282 -2.00 14.41 -18.51
N PRO A 283 -1.27 13.58 -17.75
CA PRO A 283 0.11 13.25 -18.09
C PRO A 283 0.19 12.51 -19.44
N GLU A 284 1.30 12.68 -20.16
CA GLU A 284 1.51 12.00 -21.45
C GLU A 284 1.63 10.49 -21.28
N GLU A 285 2.31 10.06 -20.19
CA GLU A 285 2.56 8.67 -19.86
C GLU A 285 2.01 8.31 -18.50
N GLN A 286 1.47 7.11 -18.36
CA GLN A 286 0.94 6.62 -17.08
C GLN A 286 2.06 6.47 -16.04
N ALA A 287 3.20 5.87 -16.42
CA ALA A 287 4.32 5.72 -15.50
C ALA A 287 4.78 7.06 -14.92
N THR A 288 4.80 8.12 -15.75
CA THR A 288 5.08 9.49 -15.30
C THR A 288 3.99 10.01 -14.39
N GLY A 289 2.72 9.83 -14.73
CA GLY A 289 1.58 10.24 -13.91
C GLY A 289 1.57 9.59 -12.53
N ALA A 290 1.93 8.31 -12.47
CA ALA A 290 1.96 7.53 -11.26
C ALA A 290 3.22 7.77 -10.40
N GLN A 291 4.41 7.70 -11.00
CA GLN A 291 5.67 7.63 -10.25
C GLN A 291 6.30 9.00 -9.97
N LEU A 292 6.14 9.98 -10.86
CA LEU A 292 6.72 11.31 -10.69
C LEU A 292 6.21 12.04 -9.43
N PRO A 293 4.91 12.01 -9.06
CA PRO A 293 4.44 12.62 -7.82
C PRO A 293 5.04 11.97 -6.59
N ILE A 294 5.18 10.63 -6.57
CA ILE A 294 5.77 9.90 -5.47
C ILE A 294 7.24 10.29 -5.32
N LEU A 295 8.00 10.32 -6.42
CA LEU A 295 9.39 10.80 -6.43
C LEU A 295 9.49 12.24 -5.91
N THR A 296 8.63 13.13 -6.40
CA THR A 296 8.61 14.53 -5.99
C THR A 296 8.39 14.65 -4.48
N TYR A 297 7.40 13.91 -3.93
CA TYR A 297 7.14 13.92 -2.50
C TYR A 297 8.30 13.36 -1.68
N MET A 298 8.96 12.30 -2.16
CA MET A 298 10.14 11.75 -1.47
C MET A 298 11.31 12.75 -1.47
N LEU A 299 11.54 13.46 -2.57
CA LEU A 299 12.58 14.51 -2.64
C LEU A 299 12.25 15.69 -1.72
N VAL A 300 11.00 16.15 -1.72
CA VAL A 300 10.56 17.22 -0.80
C VAL A 300 10.67 16.78 0.65
N LEU A 301 10.35 15.52 0.96
CA LEU A 301 10.49 14.94 2.30
C LEU A 301 11.95 14.94 2.77
N VAL A 302 12.87 14.48 1.92
CA VAL A 302 14.32 14.53 2.22
C VAL A 302 14.79 15.97 2.42
N GLY A 303 14.31 16.90 1.59
CA GLY A 303 14.60 18.33 1.73
C GLY A 303 14.08 18.89 3.07
N ALA A 304 12.85 18.53 3.48
CA ALA A 304 12.26 18.94 4.76
C ALA A 304 13.07 18.41 5.96
N ILE A 305 13.53 17.16 5.90
CA ILE A 305 14.43 16.58 6.91
C ILE A 305 15.76 17.36 6.98
N GLY A 306 16.32 17.69 5.82
CA GLY A 306 17.55 18.50 5.74
C GLY A 306 17.39 19.89 6.36
N VAL A 307 16.29 20.58 6.06
CA VAL A 307 15.99 21.90 6.67
C VAL A 307 15.81 21.78 8.18
N GLN A 308 15.11 20.76 8.67
CA GLN A 308 14.98 20.49 10.11
C GLN A 308 16.34 20.23 10.77
N TRP A 309 17.22 19.49 10.10
CA TRP A 309 18.57 19.23 10.61
C TRP A 309 19.36 20.53 10.84
N PHE A 310 19.27 21.48 9.91
CA PHE A 310 19.91 22.79 10.06
C PHE A 310 19.19 23.65 11.13
N ALA A 311 17.87 23.64 11.18
CA ALA A 311 17.09 24.40 12.15
C ALA A 311 17.32 23.94 13.60
N THR A 312 17.58 22.64 13.80
CA THR A 312 17.79 22.04 15.14
C THR A 312 19.26 21.96 15.54
N ARG A 313 20.20 22.51 14.76
CA ARG A 313 21.66 22.39 15.01
C ARG A 313 22.12 22.78 16.43
N ARG A 314 21.37 23.66 17.10
CA ARG A 314 21.65 24.13 18.49
C ARG A 314 20.77 23.48 19.53
N ASP A 315 19.89 22.54 19.17
CA ASP A 315 18.95 21.85 20.05
C ASP A 315 19.30 20.35 20.14
N PRO A 316 19.98 19.88 21.22
CA PRO A 316 20.40 18.49 21.34
C PRO A 316 19.21 17.50 21.35
N ARG A 317 18.06 17.89 21.95
CA ARG A 317 16.86 17.01 22.03
C ARG A 317 16.20 16.88 20.66
N GLY A 318 16.00 18.00 19.97
CA GLY A 318 15.45 17.99 18.61
C GLY A 318 16.35 17.22 17.64
N ARG A 319 17.67 17.32 17.76
CA ARG A 319 18.63 16.54 16.95
C ARG A 319 18.57 15.05 17.23
N ALA A 320 18.41 14.65 18.50
CA ALA A 320 18.30 13.24 18.85
C ALA A 320 17.05 12.61 18.22
N ALA A 321 15.92 13.29 18.34
CA ALA A 321 14.67 12.85 17.72
C ALA A 321 14.74 12.77 16.20
N LEU A 322 15.33 13.82 15.55
CA LEU A 322 15.47 13.88 14.10
C LEU A 322 16.48 12.83 13.58
N ARG A 323 17.51 12.50 14.36
CA ARG A 323 18.54 11.53 13.96
C ARG A 323 17.95 10.16 13.69
N TRP A 324 17.11 9.66 14.56
CA TRP A 324 16.52 8.34 14.40
C TRP A 324 15.38 8.34 13.38
N LEU A 325 14.35 9.15 13.60
CA LEU A 325 13.20 9.20 12.69
C LEU A 325 13.61 9.68 11.28
N GLY A 326 14.41 10.74 11.18
CA GLY A 326 14.85 11.26 9.88
C GLY A 326 15.73 10.27 9.12
N LEU A 327 16.65 9.58 9.81
CA LEU A 327 17.49 8.56 9.17
C LEU A 327 16.66 7.37 8.69
N SER A 328 15.73 6.88 9.52
CA SER A 328 14.85 5.77 9.14
C SER A 328 14.01 6.10 7.90
N VAL A 329 13.50 7.34 7.83
CA VAL A 329 12.73 7.81 6.66
C VAL A 329 13.63 7.93 5.42
N ILE A 330 14.82 8.51 5.54
CA ILE A 330 15.77 8.64 4.41
C ILE A 330 16.15 7.26 3.87
N VAL A 331 16.44 6.30 4.76
CA VAL A 331 16.79 4.94 4.35
C VAL A 331 15.58 4.23 3.73
N GLY A 332 14.41 4.28 4.38
CA GLY A 332 13.20 3.59 3.90
C GLY A 332 12.70 4.16 2.57
N ALA A 333 12.42 5.45 2.52
CA ALA A 333 11.93 6.12 1.32
C ALA A 333 13.00 6.20 0.22
N GLY A 334 14.27 6.44 0.60
CA GLY A 334 15.39 6.47 -0.34
C GLY A 334 15.63 5.13 -1.02
N ALA A 335 15.59 4.03 -0.26
CA ALA A 335 15.71 2.69 -0.83
C ALA A 335 14.57 2.40 -1.83
N PHE A 336 13.33 2.78 -1.49
CA PHE A 336 12.19 2.59 -2.39
C PHE A 336 12.36 3.41 -3.69
N VAL A 337 12.79 4.66 -3.59
CA VAL A 337 13.06 5.51 -4.76
C VAL A 337 14.14 4.91 -5.66
N VAL A 338 15.28 4.52 -5.09
CA VAL A 338 16.43 4.03 -5.86
C VAL A 338 16.16 2.65 -6.48
N LEU A 339 15.50 1.76 -5.75
CA LEU A 339 15.32 0.37 -6.18
C LEU A 339 14.09 0.15 -7.05
N ILE A 340 13.08 1.00 -6.95
CA ILE A 340 11.78 0.85 -7.62
C ILE A 340 11.50 2.01 -8.58
N ILE A 341 11.39 3.24 -8.07
CA ILE A 341 10.86 4.37 -8.86
C ILE A 341 11.85 4.83 -9.93
N ALA A 342 13.12 5.03 -9.57
CA ALA A 342 14.11 5.54 -10.51
C ALA A 342 14.32 4.61 -11.73
N PRO A 343 14.41 3.27 -11.58
CA PRO A 343 14.44 2.37 -12.73
C PRO A 343 13.21 2.51 -13.65
N ILE A 344 11.98 2.57 -13.09
CA ILE A 344 10.75 2.71 -13.87
C ILE A 344 10.77 3.99 -14.71
N LEU A 345 11.17 5.12 -14.13
CA LEU A 345 11.21 6.41 -14.82
C LEU A 345 12.24 6.47 -15.97
N VAL A 346 13.23 5.58 -15.98
CA VAL A 346 14.21 5.45 -17.09
C VAL A 346 13.94 4.22 -17.96
N ASN A 347 12.71 3.68 -17.93
CA ASN A 347 12.29 2.51 -18.68
C ASN A 347 13.13 1.24 -18.39
N ALA A 348 13.68 1.13 -17.19
CA ALA A 348 14.38 -0.06 -16.72
C ALA A 348 13.49 -0.89 -15.79
N ALA A 349 13.78 -2.17 -15.69
CA ALA A 349 13.11 -3.03 -14.72
C ALA A 349 13.50 -2.62 -13.27
N PRO A 350 12.57 -2.66 -12.30
CA PRO A 350 12.90 -2.50 -10.89
C PRO A 350 13.97 -3.51 -10.45
N VAL A 351 14.85 -3.08 -9.54
CA VAL A 351 15.95 -3.92 -9.02
C VAL A 351 15.42 -5.08 -8.17
N MET A 352 14.24 -4.90 -7.58
CA MET A 352 13.57 -5.93 -6.79
C MET A 352 12.05 -5.82 -6.99
N GLN A 353 11.32 -6.87 -6.61
CA GLN A 353 9.86 -6.82 -6.60
C GLN A 353 9.36 -5.73 -5.64
N GLN A 354 8.42 -4.93 -6.11
CA GLN A 354 7.85 -3.82 -5.35
C GLN A 354 7.21 -4.31 -4.03
N GLY A 355 6.58 -5.48 -4.07
CA GLY A 355 6.00 -6.09 -2.89
C GLY A 355 6.99 -6.29 -1.74
N HIS A 356 8.24 -6.67 -2.03
CA HIS A 356 9.29 -6.79 -1.02
C HIS A 356 9.83 -5.42 -0.56
N ALA A 357 9.83 -4.42 -1.43
CA ALA A 357 10.29 -3.07 -1.11
C ALA A 357 9.42 -2.37 -0.05
N PHE A 358 8.15 -2.79 0.13
CA PHE A 358 7.31 -2.31 1.22
C PHE A 358 7.93 -2.53 2.61
N GLY A 359 8.76 -3.58 2.78
CA GLY A 359 9.47 -3.83 4.03
C GLY A 359 10.35 -2.67 4.51
N PHE A 360 10.86 -1.82 3.61
CA PHE A 360 11.63 -0.64 4.00
C PHE A 360 10.81 0.39 4.78
N PHE A 361 9.49 0.45 4.56
CA PHE A 361 8.63 1.37 5.31
C PHE A 361 8.49 0.98 6.78
N LEU A 362 8.69 -0.29 7.17
CA LEU A 362 8.72 -0.68 8.58
C LEU A 362 9.88 -0.02 9.34
N LEU A 363 10.98 0.29 8.68
CA LEU A 363 12.12 0.96 9.30
C LEU A 363 11.74 2.36 9.82
N ILE A 364 10.78 3.03 9.18
CA ILE A 364 10.29 4.35 9.57
C ILE A 364 9.60 4.30 10.94
N TYR A 365 8.94 3.18 11.24
CA TYR A 365 8.23 2.98 12.50
C TYR A 365 9.09 2.30 13.58
N ALA A 366 10.29 1.84 13.23
CA ALA A 366 11.26 1.28 14.16
C ALA A 366 12.23 2.33 14.73
N GLY A 367 12.34 3.51 14.12
CA GLY A 367 13.18 4.65 14.55
C GLY A 367 12.42 5.60 15.46
#